data_0653c3dacbfdd2515ecd2aa1af55d599
#
_entry.id   0653c3dacbfdd2515ecd2aa1af55d599
#
_cell.length_a   1.000
_cell.length_b   1.000
_cell.length_c   1.000
_cell.angle_alpha   90.00
_cell.angle_beta   90.00
_cell.angle_gamma   90.00
#
_symmetry.space_group_name_H-M   'P 1'
#
loop_
_entity.id
_entity.type
_entity.pdbx_description
1 polymer ?
#
loop_
_entity_poly.entity_id
_entity_poly.type
_entity_poly.pdbx_seq_one_letter_code
_entity_poly.pdbx_strand_id
1 'polypeptide(L)'
;MTMGDKQRSLSYIAPVFRVADLARSIAFYRDRLGFEVEFNYENFYASVWRDGCRLHLQCAPATPRDQAAFEREERIDVCVGVTGAATLSAGFAAAGAEFSMQLRKMPYGTEFYVRDPDGYILGFVQPAE
;
A
#
# COMPACT_ATOMS: atom_id res chain seq x y z
N MET A 1 -36.53 10.22 2.21
CA MET A 1 -35.22 10.64 1.66
C MET A 1 -34.54 9.46 1.03
N THR A 2 -34.02 9.63 -0.16
CA THR A 2 -33.24 8.63 -0.84
C THR A 2 -31.75 8.85 -0.56
N MET A 3 -30.92 7.84 -0.84
CA MET A 3 -29.48 7.98 -0.72
C MET A 3 -28.93 9.07 -1.65
N GLY A 4 -29.60 9.32 -2.81
CA GLY A 4 -29.21 10.37 -3.74
C GLY A 4 -29.35 11.79 -3.18
N ASP A 5 -30.18 11.97 -2.15
CA ASP A 5 -30.39 13.27 -1.55
C ASP A 5 -29.36 13.60 -0.47
N LYS A 6 -28.54 12.62 -0.06
CA LYS A 6 -27.54 12.83 0.97
C LYS A 6 -26.38 13.61 0.41
N GLN A 7 -26.02 14.72 1.06
CA GLN A 7 -24.86 15.51 0.67
C GLN A 7 -23.60 14.69 0.89
N ARG A 8 -22.71 14.72 -0.09
CA ARG A 8 -21.41 14.04 -0.01
C ARG A 8 -20.47 14.82 0.89
N SER A 9 -19.92 14.16 1.89
CA SER A 9 -19.02 14.77 2.87
C SER A 9 -17.62 14.17 2.82
N LEU A 10 -17.49 12.89 2.50
CA LEU A 10 -16.21 12.19 2.51
C LEU A 10 -15.53 12.33 1.15
N SER A 11 -14.26 12.75 1.16
CA SER A 11 -13.48 12.94 -0.07
C SER A 11 -12.58 11.73 -0.36
N TYR A 12 -11.92 11.20 0.67
CA TYR A 12 -11.08 10.02 0.54
C TYR A 12 -10.80 9.42 1.90
N ILE A 13 -10.24 8.22 1.89
CA ILE A 13 -9.68 7.55 3.07
C ILE A 13 -8.25 7.19 2.70
N ALA A 14 -7.32 7.40 3.62
CA ALA A 14 -5.93 7.02 3.41
C ALA A 14 -5.36 6.39 4.67
N PRO A 15 -4.67 5.25 4.57
CA PRO A 15 -3.86 4.76 5.67
C PRO A 15 -2.70 5.73 5.89
N VAL A 16 -2.22 5.82 7.13
CA VAL A 16 -1.07 6.65 7.49
C VAL A 16 0.01 5.74 8.03
N PHE A 17 1.13 5.65 7.31
CA PHE A 17 2.27 4.85 7.73
C PHE A 17 3.33 5.75 8.34
N ARG A 18 3.83 5.35 9.52
CA ARG A 18 4.94 6.02 10.17
C ARG A 18 6.23 5.46 9.56
N VAL A 19 7.06 6.36 9.01
CA VAL A 19 8.26 5.98 8.28
C VAL A 19 9.48 6.67 8.89
N ALA A 20 10.58 5.95 8.99
CA ALA A 20 11.81 6.47 9.59
C ALA A 20 12.51 7.49 8.69
N ASP A 21 12.41 7.31 7.37
CA ASP A 21 13.05 8.15 6.37
C ASP A 21 12.06 8.44 5.26
N LEU A 22 11.48 9.65 5.28
CA LEU A 22 10.42 10.00 4.34
C LEU A 22 10.88 9.97 2.88
N ALA A 23 12.08 10.48 2.61
CA ALA A 23 12.61 10.49 1.24
C ALA A 23 12.79 9.07 0.69
N ARG A 24 13.27 8.14 1.53
CA ARG A 24 13.42 6.73 1.17
C ARG A 24 12.07 6.10 0.87
N SER A 25 11.07 6.37 1.70
CA SER A 25 9.74 5.82 1.51
C SER A 25 9.08 6.37 0.25
N ILE A 26 9.18 7.67 0.00
CA ILE A 26 8.66 8.27 -1.23
C ILE A 26 9.30 7.62 -2.45
N ALA A 27 10.63 7.45 -2.43
CA ALA A 27 11.35 6.82 -3.54
C ALA A 27 10.86 5.38 -3.78
N PHE A 28 10.60 4.62 -2.72
CA PHE A 28 10.09 3.26 -2.82
C PHE A 28 8.71 3.25 -3.50
N TYR A 29 7.77 4.04 -3.00
CA TYR A 29 6.41 4.04 -3.56
C TYR A 29 6.39 4.54 -4.99
N ARG A 30 7.21 5.54 -5.32
CA ARG A 30 7.33 6.07 -6.68
C ARG A 30 8.01 5.08 -7.62
N ASP A 31 9.19 4.59 -7.24
CA ASP A 31 10.06 3.85 -8.17
C ASP A 31 9.74 2.35 -8.23
N ARG A 32 9.24 1.77 -7.13
CA ARG A 32 8.92 0.34 -7.07
C ARG A 32 7.44 0.07 -7.35
N LEU A 33 6.55 0.91 -6.85
CA LEU A 33 5.11 0.66 -6.93
C LEU A 33 4.37 1.61 -7.89
N GLY A 34 5.07 2.56 -8.51
CA GLY A 34 4.46 3.42 -9.51
C GLY A 34 3.51 4.49 -8.99
N PHE A 35 3.65 4.87 -7.73
CA PHE A 35 2.87 5.96 -7.17
C PHE A 35 3.47 7.30 -7.56
N GLU A 36 2.64 8.35 -7.57
CA GLU A 36 3.08 9.72 -7.73
C GLU A 36 3.02 10.45 -6.40
N VAL A 37 3.88 11.45 -6.22
CA VAL A 37 3.83 12.30 -5.03
C VAL A 37 2.71 13.30 -5.21
N GLU A 38 1.70 13.28 -4.34
CA GLU A 38 0.64 14.26 -4.35
C GLU A 38 1.09 15.54 -3.66
N PHE A 39 1.70 15.39 -2.47
CA PHE A 39 2.33 16.51 -1.77
C PHE A 39 3.41 15.98 -0.82
N ASN A 40 4.34 16.86 -0.48
CA ASN A 40 5.36 16.62 0.54
C ASN A 40 5.46 17.89 1.39
N TYR A 41 5.00 17.82 2.63
CA TYR A 41 5.03 18.94 3.56
C TYR A 41 6.30 18.86 4.40
N GLU A 42 7.28 19.69 4.04
CA GLU A 42 8.53 19.91 4.80
C GLU A 42 9.28 18.62 5.17
N ASN A 43 9.20 17.59 4.35
CA ASN A 43 9.81 16.27 4.62
C ASN A 43 9.32 15.65 5.94
N PHE A 44 8.15 16.07 6.40
CA PHE A 44 7.54 15.57 7.61
C PHE A 44 6.32 14.69 7.31
N TYR A 45 5.52 15.08 6.33
CA TYR A 45 4.28 14.38 5.99
C TYR A 45 4.06 14.45 4.48
N ALA A 46 3.77 13.32 3.88
CA ALA A 46 3.56 13.26 2.43
C ALA A 46 2.34 12.40 2.09
N SER A 47 1.78 12.66 0.93
CA SER A 47 0.80 11.79 0.31
C SER A 47 1.35 11.29 -1.01
N VAL A 48 1.27 9.99 -1.22
CA VAL A 48 1.50 9.37 -2.52
C VAL A 48 0.20 8.75 -3.00
N TRP A 49 -0.01 8.74 -4.31
CA TRP A 49 -1.25 8.22 -4.87
C TRP A 49 -1.02 7.54 -6.20
N ARG A 50 -1.89 6.59 -6.50
CA ARG A 50 -1.93 5.89 -7.78
C ARG A 50 -3.38 5.49 -8.03
N ASP A 51 -3.88 5.77 -9.26
CA ASP A 51 -5.24 5.40 -9.67
C ASP A 51 -6.31 5.92 -8.69
N GLY A 52 -6.09 7.12 -8.12
CA GLY A 52 -7.02 7.72 -7.18
C GLY A 52 -6.93 7.18 -5.75
N CYS A 53 -6.07 6.21 -5.49
CA CYS A 53 -5.86 5.64 -4.16
C CYS A 53 -4.69 6.32 -3.48
N ARG A 54 -4.88 6.73 -2.24
CA ARG A 54 -3.90 7.50 -1.46
C ARG A 54 -3.30 6.69 -0.34
N LEU A 55 -2.04 6.98 -0.05
CA LEU A 55 -1.32 6.48 1.11
C LEU A 55 -0.55 7.65 1.70
N HIS A 56 -0.72 7.90 2.98
CA HIS A 56 0.00 8.97 3.66
C HIS A 56 1.21 8.40 4.39
N LEU A 57 2.28 9.18 4.39
CA LEU A 57 3.55 8.82 5.02
C LEU A 57 3.90 9.92 6.02
N GLN A 58 4.08 9.54 7.27
CA GLN A 58 4.45 10.47 8.33
C GLN A 58 5.86 10.13 8.82
N CYS A 59 6.77 11.09 8.79
CA CYS A 59 8.11 10.90 9.33
C CYS A 59 8.02 10.83 10.85
N ALA A 60 8.30 9.64 11.41
CA ALA A 60 8.18 9.38 12.84
C ALA A 60 8.99 8.13 13.18
N PRO A 61 9.41 7.98 14.45
CA PRO A 61 10.09 6.75 14.87
C PRO A 61 9.22 5.51 14.57
N ALA A 62 9.87 4.44 14.13
CA ALA A 62 9.20 3.19 13.85
C ALA A 62 8.51 2.63 15.09
N THR A 63 7.34 2.04 14.91
CA THR A 63 6.66 1.30 15.97
C THR A 63 7.23 -0.12 15.97
N PRO A 64 7.84 -0.57 17.08
CA PRO A 64 8.40 -1.92 17.16
C PRO A 64 7.30 -2.97 16.99
N ARG A 65 7.61 -4.03 16.23
CA ARG A 65 6.77 -5.22 16.15
C ARG A 65 7.64 -6.42 15.78
N ASP A 66 7.15 -7.61 16.07
CA ASP A 66 7.78 -8.84 15.61
C ASP A 66 7.45 -9.03 14.13
N GLN A 67 8.32 -8.52 13.27
CA GLN A 67 8.12 -8.54 11.81
C GLN A 67 8.05 -9.97 11.27
N ALA A 68 8.91 -10.86 11.79
CA ALA A 68 8.92 -12.25 11.33
C ALA A 68 7.60 -12.94 11.65
N ALA A 69 7.05 -12.73 12.85
CA ALA A 69 5.77 -13.28 13.23
C ALA A 69 4.64 -12.70 12.39
N PHE A 70 4.66 -11.39 12.16
CA PHE A 70 3.66 -10.71 11.36
C PHE A 70 3.59 -11.32 9.95
N GLU A 71 4.75 -11.51 9.32
CA GLU A 71 4.80 -12.08 7.97
C GLU A 71 4.47 -13.57 7.96
N ARG A 72 4.94 -14.31 8.96
CA ARG A 72 4.64 -15.76 9.07
C ARG A 72 3.13 -16.01 9.25
N GLU A 73 2.44 -15.10 9.93
CA GLU A 73 0.99 -15.18 10.13
C GLU A 73 0.22 -14.60 8.93
N GLU A 74 0.92 -14.22 7.88
CA GLU A 74 0.34 -13.69 6.65
C GLU A 74 -0.52 -12.44 6.88
N ARG A 75 -0.09 -11.56 7.79
CA ARG A 75 -0.81 -10.34 8.12
C ARG A 75 -0.45 -9.21 7.15
N ILE A 76 -1.39 -8.29 6.97
CA ILE A 76 -1.19 -7.12 6.13
C ILE A 76 -1.58 -5.86 6.89
N ASP A 77 -0.95 -4.73 6.55
CA ASP A 77 -1.26 -3.42 7.12
C ASP A 77 -2.34 -2.70 6.33
N VAL A 78 -2.43 -2.98 5.04
CA VAL A 78 -3.45 -2.39 4.17
C VAL A 78 -3.81 -3.38 3.09
N CYS A 79 -5.09 -3.44 2.73
CA CYS A 79 -5.58 -4.24 1.63
C CYS A 79 -5.91 -3.31 0.45
N VAL A 80 -5.31 -3.58 -0.69
CA VAL A 80 -5.53 -2.81 -1.91
C VAL A 80 -6.23 -3.71 -2.93
N GLY A 81 -7.45 -3.35 -3.29
CA GLY A 81 -8.17 -4.07 -4.34
C GLY A 81 -7.60 -3.71 -5.71
N VAL A 82 -7.33 -4.70 -6.54
CA VAL A 82 -6.68 -4.48 -7.85
C VAL A 82 -7.36 -5.29 -8.94
N THR A 83 -7.06 -4.91 -10.18
CA THR A 83 -7.32 -5.69 -11.38
C THR A 83 -5.97 -6.08 -11.98
N GLY A 84 -5.91 -7.23 -12.68
CA GLY A 84 -4.66 -7.66 -13.31
C GLY A 84 -3.54 -7.94 -12.33
N ALA A 85 -3.83 -8.65 -11.24
CA ALA A 85 -2.85 -8.93 -10.18
C ALA A 85 -1.56 -9.55 -10.71
N ALA A 86 -1.63 -10.47 -11.67
CA ALA A 86 -0.45 -11.14 -12.21
C ALA A 86 0.48 -10.15 -12.92
N THR A 87 -0.08 -9.26 -13.74
CA THR A 87 0.69 -8.24 -14.46
C THR A 87 1.29 -7.23 -13.48
N LEU A 88 0.49 -6.81 -12.49
CA LEU A 88 0.94 -5.86 -11.47
C LEU A 88 2.08 -6.45 -10.64
N SER A 89 1.95 -7.69 -10.20
CA SER A 89 2.96 -8.40 -9.43
C SER A 89 4.27 -8.50 -10.22
N ALA A 90 4.19 -8.87 -11.49
CA ALA A 90 5.37 -8.98 -12.37
C ALA A 90 6.06 -7.62 -12.52
N GLY A 91 5.29 -6.55 -12.66
CA GLY A 91 5.83 -5.19 -12.76
C GLY A 91 6.55 -4.76 -11.49
N PHE A 92 5.96 -5.02 -10.34
CA PHE A 92 6.59 -4.71 -9.04
C PHE A 92 7.88 -5.53 -8.85
N ALA A 93 7.87 -6.80 -9.22
CA ALA A 93 9.06 -7.65 -9.13
C ALA A 93 10.18 -7.12 -10.04
N ALA A 94 9.85 -6.74 -11.27
CA ALA A 94 10.81 -6.17 -12.21
C ALA A 94 11.40 -4.85 -11.69
N ALA A 95 10.63 -4.07 -10.94
CA ALA A 95 11.09 -2.84 -10.32
C ALA A 95 11.89 -3.06 -9.03
N GLY A 96 12.00 -4.30 -8.57
CA GLY A 96 12.81 -4.66 -7.41
C GLY A 96 12.06 -4.64 -6.07
N ALA A 97 10.73 -4.68 -6.09
CA ALA A 97 9.96 -4.76 -4.85
C ALA A 97 10.21 -6.11 -4.15
N GLU A 98 10.16 -6.10 -2.82
CA GLU A 98 10.30 -7.31 -2.01
C GLU A 98 8.91 -7.84 -1.64
N PHE A 99 8.71 -9.13 -1.77
CA PHE A 99 7.42 -9.78 -1.50
C PHE A 99 7.47 -10.56 -0.20
N SER A 100 6.49 -10.35 0.67
CA SER A 100 6.27 -11.25 1.80
C SER A 100 5.35 -12.41 1.41
N MET A 101 4.60 -12.28 0.33
CA MET A 101 3.78 -13.36 -0.23
C MET A 101 3.80 -13.24 -1.75
N GLN A 102 4.27 -14.30 -2.41
CA GLN A 102 4.27 -14.37 -3.86
C GLN A 102 2.84 -14.51 -4.38
N LEU A 103 2.66 -14.17 -5.65
CA LEU A 103 1.35 -14.28 -6.29
C LEU A 103 0.76 -15.68 -6.07
N ARG A 104 -0.45 -15.75 -5.56
CA ARG A 104 -1.13 -17.01 -5.30
C ARG A 104 -2.63 -16.89 -5.55
N LYS A 105 -3.25 -18.02 -5.85
CA LYS A 105 -4.69 -18.10 -6.05
C LYS A 105 -5.35 -18.63 -4.79
N MET A 106 -6.35 -17.88 -4.29
CA MET A 106 -7.11 -18.22 -3.11
C MET A 106 -8.60 -18.33 -3.48
N PRO A 107 -9.45 -18.95 -2.63
CA PRO A 107 -10.89 -19.03 -2.93
C PRO A 107 -11.53 -17.66 -3.17
N TYR A 108 -11.04 -16.61 -2.49
CA TYR A 108 -11.60 -15.25 -2.60
C TYR A 108 -10.97 -14.43 -3.72
N GLY A 109 -9.91 -14.90 -4.38
CA GLY A 109 -9.25 -14.17 -5.46
C GLY A 109 -7.78 -14.47 -5.57
N THR A 110 -7.10 -13.65 -6.35
CA THR A 110 -5.65 -13.76 -6.57
C THR A 110 -4.96 -12.63 -5.81
N GLU A 111 -3.92 -12.94 -5.06
CA GLU A 111 -3.27 -11.96 -4.19
C GLU A 111 -1.75 -12.09 -4.17
N PHE A 112 -1.09 -11.02 -3.74
CA PHE A 112 0.33 -11.01 -3.40
C PHE A 112 0.56 -9.90 -2.39
N TYR A 113 1.64 -10.00 -1.60
CA TYR A 113 1.97 -9.00 -0.58
C TYR A 113 3.36 -8.43 -0.82
N VAL A 114 3.49 -7.12 -0.65
CA VAL A 114 4.75 -6.39 -0.82
C VAL A 114 5.16 -5.77 0.51
N ARG A 115 6.45 -5.83 0.82
CA ARG A 115 7.04 -5.22 2.02
C ARG A 115 7.65 -3.89 1.65
N ASP A 116 7.31 -2.83 2.41
CA ASP A 116 7.92 -1.52 2.22
C ASP A 116 9.21 -1.37 3.05
N PRO A 117 9.95 -0.24 2.91
CA PRO A 117 11.22 -0.06 3.63
C PRO A 117 11.13 -0.12 5.15
N ASP A 118 9.98 0.18 5.73
CA ASP A 118 9.78 0.17 7.19
C ASP A 118 9.12 -1.13 7.67
N GLY A 119 8.88 -2.09 6.76
CA GLY A 119 8.28 -3.37 7.10
C GLY A 119 6.77 -3.41 7.00
N TYR A 120 6.12 -2.34 6.56
CA TYR A 120 4.68 -2.39 6.31
C TYR A 120 4.39 -3.35 5.16
N ILE A 121 3.33 -4.12 5.32
CA ILE A 121 2.92 -5.11 4.32
C ILE A 121 1.66 -4.61 3.62
N LEU A 122 1.77 -4.41 2.32
CA LEU A 122 0.63 -4.06 1.47
C LEU A 122 0.14 -5.33 0.77
N GLY A 123 -1.10 -5.71 1.03
CA GLY A 123 -1.74 -6.84 0.36
C GLY A 123 -2.52 -6.34 -0.84
N PHE A 124 -2.22 -6.92 -2.00
CA PHE A 124 -2.89 -6.59 -3.26
C PHE A 124 -3.78 -7.76 -3.65
N VAL A 125 -5.07 -7.52 -3.75
CA VAL A 125 -6.07 -8.59 -3.94
C VAL A 125 -6.94 -8.27 -5.14
N GLN A 126 -6.93 -9.20 -6.09
CA GLN A 126 -7.89 -9.19 -7.21
C GLN A 126 -9.02 -10.14 -6.82
N PRO A 127 -10.22 -9.62 -6.54
CA PRO A 127 -11.33 -10.48 -6.14
C PRO A 127 -11.65 -11.55 -7.17
N ALA A 128 -12.13 -12.70 -6.72
CA ALA A 128 -12.62 -13.76 -7.58
C ALA A 128 -13.87 -13.29 -8.32
N GLU A 129 -14.02 -13.74 -9.55
CA GLU A 129 -15.20 -13.41 -10.37
C GLU A 129 -16.41 -14.26 -9.99
#